data_a0a699c43259262d8cf88529270f3e39
#
_entry.id   a0a699c43259262d8cf88529270f3e39
#
_cell.length_a   1.000
_cell.length_b   1.000
_cell.length_c   1.000
_cell.angle_alpha   90.00
_cell.angle_beta   90.00
_cell.angle_gamma   90.00
#
_symmetry.space_group_name_H-M   'P 1'
#
loop_
_entity.id
_entity.type
_entity.pdbx_description
1 polymer ?
#
loop_
_entity_poly.entity_id
_entity_poly.type
_entity_poly.pdbx_seq_one_letter_code
_entity_poly.pdbx_strand_id
1 'polypeptide(L)'
;MCIRDREYPIEKYGRVSEFHPIFPDRVNTEFVEIVDDSHVKMRVWERGSGETWACGTGASATAVACVLNGKTDRKVDVELIGGTLTIEWNAEDNHVYMTGPAEFSFDGEWLREVEDGEGVTRAE
;
A
#
# COMPACT_ATOMS: atom_id res chain seq x y z
N MET A 1 -10.89 -3.99 -8.23
CA MET A 1 -12.32 -3.66 -8.52
C MET A 1 -12.46 -2.15 -8.59
N CYS A 2 -12.94 -1.61 -9.72
CA CYS A 2 -13.16 -0.15 -9.83
C CYS A 2 -14.40 0.24 -9.02
N ILE A 3 -14.24 1.16 -8.08
CA ILE A 3 -15.32 1.72 -7.29
C ILE A 3 -15.32 3.24 -7.43
N ARG A 4 -16.51 3.80 -7.54
CA ARG A 4 -16.75 5.24 -7.72
C ARG A 4 -17.09 5.98 -6.43
N ASP A 5 -16.99 5.31 -5.26
CA ASP A 5 -17.55 5.88 -4.05
C ASP A 5 -16.70 5.63 -2.81
N ARG A 6 -16.41 6.72 -2.06
CA ARG A 6 -15.77 6.66 -0.74
C ARG A 6 -16.59 5.87 0.29
N GLU A 7 -17.89 5.71 0.06
CA GLU A 7 -18.84 4.98 0.93
C GLU A 7 -18.90 3.48 0.61
N TYR A 8 -18.08 2.99 -0.34
CA TYR A 8 -18.07 1.56 -0.66
C TYR A 8 -17.75 0.72 0.57
N PRO A 9 -18.55 -0.31 0.90
CA PRO A 9 -18.43 -1.07 2.13
C PRO A 9 -17.24 -2.06 2.08
N ILE A 10 -16.04 -1.51 2.20
CA ILE A 10 -14.78 -2.26 2.09
C ILE A 10 -14.69 -3.38 3.12
N GLU A 11 -15.10 -3.15 4.36
CA GLU A 11 -15.09 -4.18 5.40
C GLU A 11 -15.85 -5.44 4.98
N LYS A 12 -17.05 -5.26 4.41
CA LYS A 12 -17.89 -6.37 3.96
C LYS A 12 -17.20 -7.20 2.87
N TYR A 13 -16.70 -6.55 1.83
CA TYR A 13 -16.14 -7.23 0.66
C TYR A 13 -14.69 -7.63 0.86
N GLY A 14 -13.91 -6.82 1.57
CA GLY A 14 -12.52 -7.13 1.91
C GLY A 14 -12.42 -8.40 2.76
N ARG A 15 -13.28 -8.52 3.78
CA ARG A 15 -13.32 -9.71 4.62
C ARG A 15 -13.72 -10.98 3.83
N VAL A 16 -14.70 -10.86 2.94
CA VAL A 16 -15.11 -12.00 2.09
C VAL A 16 -13.97 -12.42 1.16
N SER A 17 -13.26 -11.47 0.58
CA SER A 17 -12.12 -11.74 -0.29
C SER A 17 -10.94 -12.33 0.48
N GLU A 18 -10.59 -11.77 1.65
CA GLU A 18 -9.49 -12.23 2.50
C GLU A 18 -9.61 -13.71 2.85
N PHE A 19 -10.81 -14.18 3.20
CA PHE A 19 -11.06 -15.55 3.63
C PHE A 19 -11.62 -16.45 2.52
N HIS A 20 -11.58 -16.00 1.27
CA HIS A 20 -12.10 -16.80 0.16
C HIS A 20 -11.22 -18.05 -0.06
N PRO A 21 -11.79 -19.26 -0.21
CA PRO A 21 -11.03 -20.51 -0.33
C PRO A 21 -10.00 -20.58 -1.45
N ILE A 22 -10.14 -19.74 -2.49
CA ILE A 22 -9.16 -19.64 -3.57
C ILE A 22 -7.82 -19.05 -3.11
N PHE A 23 -7.79 -18.39 -1.95
CA PHE A 23 -6.61 -17.77 -1.35
C PHE A 23 -6.29 -18.45 -0.01
N PRO A 24 -5.61 -19.62 -0.02
CA PRO A 24 -5.36 -20.41 1.20
C PRO A 24 -4.53 -19.64 2.25
N ASP A 25 -3.64 -18.74 1.81
CA ASP A 25 -2.80 -17.89 2.66
C ASP A 25 -3.42 -16.51 2.91
N ARG A 26 -4.72 -16.34 2.59
CA ARG A 26 -5.44 -15.07 2.57
C ARG A 26 -4.89 -14.10 1.53
N VAL A 27 -5.49 -12.92 1.39
CA VAL A 27 -5.11 -11.92 0.39
C VAL A 27 -5.44 -10.52 0.89
N ASN A 28 -4.61 -9.55 0.49
CA ASN A 28 -4.98 -8.14 0.50
C ASN A 28 -5.90 -7.86 -0.69
N THR A 29 -6.81 -6.92 -0.53
CA THR A 29 -7.72 -6.52 -1.61
C THR A 29 -7.71 -5.01 -1.74
N GLU A 30 -7.28 -4.54 -2.89
CA GLU A 30 -7.25 -3.13 -3.25
C GLU A 30 -8.54 -2.75 -3.99
N PHE A 31 -9.20 -1.71 -3.51
CA PHE A 31 -10.41 -1.14 -4.08
C PHE A 31 -10.03 0.19 -4.73
N VAL A 32 -10.22 0.29 -6.05
CA VAL A 32 -9.65 1.36 -6.86
C VAL A 32 -10.72 2.12 -7.61
N GLU A 33 -10.69 3.45 -7.49
CA GLU A 33 -11.42 4.39 -8.33
C GLU A 33 -10.45 4.99 -9.34
N ILE A 34 -10.74 4.85 -10.63
CA ILE A 34 -9.99 5.51 -11.70
C ILE A 34 -10.53 6.93 -11.83
N VAL A 35 -9.68 7.92 -11.55
CA VAL A 35 -10.02 9.34 -11.72
C VAL A 35 -9.72 9.77 -13.16
N ASP A 36 -8.50 9.49 -13.63
CA ASP A 36 -8.04 9.70 -15.00
C ASP A 36 -6.88 8.74 -15.32
N ASP A 37 -6.19 8.93 -16.44
CA ASP A 37 -5.09 8.09 -16.89
C ASP A 37 -3.79 8.22 -16.07
N SER A 38 -3.69 9.24 -15.22
CA SER A 38 -2.54 9.51 -14.35
C SER A 38 -2.85 9.53 -12.85
N HIS A 39 -4.13 9.33 -12.47
CA HIS A 39 -4.55 9.43 -11.07
C HIS A 39 -5.62 8.40 -10.73
N VAL A 40 -5.39 7.69 -9.62
CA VAL A 40 -6.34 6.75 -9.03
C VAL A 40 -6.47 6.98 -7.52
N LYS A 41 -7.64 6.64 -6.97
CA LYS A 41 -7.85 6.58 -5.53
C LYS A 41 -7.95 5.14 -5.10
N MET A 42 -7.26 4.80 -4.02
CA MET A 42 -7.18 3.43 -3.52
C MET A 42 -7.55 3.36 -2.04
N ARG A 43 -8.33 2.36 -1.70
CA ARG A 43 -8.53 1.88 -0.34
C ARG A 43 -8.15 0.41 -0.29
N VAL A 44 -7.56 -0.04 0.79
CA VAL A 44 -7.04 -1.40 0.91
C VAL A 44 -7.61 -2.10 2.15
N TRP A 45 -7.98 -3.35 1.97
CA TRP A 45 -8.22 -4.31 3.04
C TRP A 45 -7.03 -5.24 3.14
N GLU A 46 -6.26 -5.14 4.21
CA GLU A 46 -5.07 -5.96 4.42
C GLU A 46 -5.40 -7.20 5.25
N ARG A 47 -4.81 -8.32 4.86
CA ARG A 47 -4.98 -9.60 5.57
C ARG A 47 -4.51 -9.47 7.01
N GLY A 48 -5.39 -9.81 7.95
CA GLY A 48 -5.10 -9.77 9.37
C GLY A 48 -5.18 -8.40 10.04
N SER A 49 -5.26 -7.31 9.24
CA SER A 49 -5.27 -5.94 9.77
C SER A 49 -6.56 -5.17 9.46
N GLY A 50 -7.31 -5.61 8.42
CA GLY A 50 -8.48 -4.87 7.97
C GLY A 50 -8.12 -3.68 7.09
N GLU A 51 -8.96 -2.64 7.07
CA GLU A 51 -8.67 -1.43 6.32
C GLU A 51 -7.54 -0.64 6.97
N THR A 52 -6.49 -0.32 6.20
CA THR A 52 -5.35 0.47 6.62
C THR A 52 -5.24 1.76 5.82
N TRP A 53 -4.49 2.73 6.36
CA TRP A 53 -4.37 4.06 5.75
C TRP A 53 -3.46 4.09 4.53
N ALA A 54 -2.49 3.17 4.47
CA ALA A 54 -1.55 3.08 3.37
C ALA A 54 -0.99 1.66 3.26
N CYS A 55 -0.75 1.24 2.01
CA CYS A 55 -0.06 0.00 1.68
C CYS A 55 0.77 0.22 0.41
N GLY A 56 2.09 0.35 0.56
CA GLY A 56 2.99 0.66 -0.56
C GLY A 56 3.02 -0.46 -1.61
N THR A 57 3.04 -1.73 -1.18
CA THR A 57 2.99 -2.88 -2.09
C THR A 57 1.64 -2.98 -2.80
N GLY A 58 0.54 -2.69 -2.09
CA GLY A 58 -0.81 -2.63 -2.67
C GLY A 58 -0.93 -1.49 -3.71
N ALA A 59 -0.37 -0.31 -3.43
CA ALA A 59 -0.33 0.80 -4.38
C ALA A 59 0.46 0.43 -5.65
N SER A 60 1.62 -0.25 -5.49
CA SER A 60 2.42 -0.73 -6.62
C SER A 60 1.68 -1.77 -7.46
N ALA A 61 1.03 -2.74 -6.82
CA ALA A 61 0.21 -3.74 -7.50
C ALA A 61 -0.99 -3.10 -8.23
N THR A 62 -1.64 -2.11 -7.60
CA THR A 62 -2.73 -1.33 -8.20
C THR A 62 -2.30 -0.62 -9.46
N ALA A 63 -1.18 0.10 -9.44
CA ALA A 63 -0.67 0.80 -10.60
C ALA A 63 -0.40 -0.16 -11.77
N VAL A 64 0.32 -1.25 -11.52
CA VAL A 64 0.60 -2.27 -12.54
C VAL A 64 -0.70 -2.88 -13.09
N ALA A 65 -1.65 -3.22 -12.22
CA ALA A 65 -2.93 -3.77 -12.65
C ALA A 65 -3.73 -2.78 -13.50
N CYS A 66 -3.74 -1.50 -13.17
CA CYS A 66 -4.39 -0.46 -13.95
C CYS A 66 -3.77 -0.32 -15.36
N VAL A 67 -2.44 -0.31 -15.45
CA VAL A 67 -1.72 -0.28 -16.75
C VAL A 67 -2.06 -1.51 -17.60
N LEU A 68 -2.00 -2.70 -17.03
CA LEU A 68 -2.30 -3.96 -17.73
C LEU A 68 -3.74 -4.02 -18.26
N ASN A 69 -4.66 -3.33 -17.59
CA ASN A 69 -6.05 -3.21 -18.00
C ASN A 69 -6.33 -1.97 -18.88
N GLY A 70 -5.31 -1.24 -19.29
CA GLY A 70 -5.45 -0.05 -20.14
C GLY A 70 -6.28 1.06 -19.48
N LYS A 71 -6.16 1.22 -18.15
CA LYS A 71 -6.91 2.20 -17.36
C LYS A 71 -6.10 3.43 -17.03
N THR A 72 -4.79 3.30 -16.95
CA THR A 72 -3.87 4.39 -16.63
C THR A 72 -2.59 4.29 -17.45
N ASP A 73 -1.83 5.38 -17.46
CA ASP A 73 -0.46 5.42 -17.91
C ASP A 73 0.47 4.65 -16.95
N ARG A 74 1.74 4.44 -17.36
CA ARG A 74 2.74 3.71 -16.57
C ARG A 74 3.25 4.50 -15.34
N LYS A 75 2.98 5.80 -15.28
CA LYS A 75 3.25 6.65 -14.13
C LYS A 75 1.94 7.22 -13.63
N VAL A 76 1.59 6.89 -12.39
CA VAL A 76 0.29 7.21 -11.81
C VAL A 76 0.43 7.62 -10.35
N ASP A 77 -0.32 8.61 -9.97
CA ASP A 77 -0.50 9.01 -8.58
C ASP A 77 -1.63 8.17 -7.95
N VAL A 78 -1.28 7.46 -6.89
CA VAL A 78 -2.19 6.63 -6.11
C VAL A 78 -2.52 7.36 -4.82
N GLU A 79 -3.72 7.94 -4.74
CA GLU A 79 -4.25 8.59 -3.55
C GLU A 79 -4.76 7.53 -2.57
N LEU A 80 -4.15 7.47 -1.38
CA LEU A 80 -4.55 6.64 -0.25
C LEU A 80 -5.14 7.50 0.87
N ILE A 81 -5.72 6.89 1.89
CA ILE A 81 -6.20 7.62 3.07
C ILE A 81 -5.05 8.38 3.75
N GLY A 82 -3.88 7.77 3.83
CA GLY A 82 -2.69 8.32 4.51
C GLY A 82 -1.84 9.28 3.67
N GLY A 83 -2.15 9.46 2.39
CA GLY A 83 -1.39 10.34 1.48
C GLY A 83 -1.28 9.79 0.07
N THR A 84 -0.53 10.47 -0.79
CA THR A 84 -0.37 10.09 -2.19
C THR A 84 1.00 9.51 -2.44
N LEU A 85 1.05 8.41 -3.19
CA LEU A 85 2.26 7.78 -3.70
C LEU A 85 2.28 7.89 -5.22
N THR A 86 3.41 8.33 -5.78
CA THR A 86 3.64 8.25 -7.22
C THR A 86 4.29 6.91 -7.56
N ILE A 87 3.62 6.11 -8.37
CA ILE A 87 4.10 4.80 -8.82
C ILE A 87 4.43 4.87 -10.31
N GLU A 88 5.61 4.41 -10.67
CA GLU A 88 6.04 4.31 -12.08
C GLU A 88 6.47 2.88 -12.40
N TRP A 89 5.76 2.23 -13.31
CA TRP A 89 6.20 0.97 -13.90
C TRP A 89 7.05 1.25 -15.14
N ASN A 90 8.35 1.34 -14.94
CA ASN A 90 9.30 1.73 -15.98
C ASN A 90 9.33 0.71 -17.12
N ALA A 91 9.27 1.19 -18.35
CA ALA A 91 9.23 0.36 -19.55
C ALA A 91 10.62 -0.17 -19.98
N GLU A 92 11.70 0.51 -19.56
CA GLU A 92 13.05 0.19 -20.01
C GLU A 92 13.65 -0.96 -19.20
N ASP A 93 13.48 -0.92 -17.86
CA ASP A 93 14.06 -1.90 -16.94
C ASP A 93 13.03 -2.83 -16.29
N ASN A 94 11.75 -2.60 -16.55
CA ASN A 94 10.61 -3.38 -16.04
C ASN A 94 10.49 -3.37 -14.49
N HIS A 95 11.10 -2.38 -13.81
CA HIS A 95 10.94 -2.19 -12.38
C HIS A 95 9.76 -1.26 -12.04
N VAL A 96 9.24 -1.43 -10.83
CA VAL A 96 8.23 -0.55 -10.26
C VAL A 96 8.91 0.36 -9.25
N TYR A 97 8.88 1.66 -9.51
CA TYR A 97 9.42 2.70 -8.65
C TYR A 97 8.29 3.33 -7.86
N MET A 98 8.49 3.49 -6.56
CA MET A 98 7.55 4.13 -5.66
C MET A 98 8.20 5.36 -5.04
N THR A 99 7.55 6.50 -5.18
CA THR A 99 7.96 7.78 -4.58
C THR A 99 6.87 8.29 -3.67
N GLY A 100 7.24 8.75 -2.48
CA GLY A 100 6.30 9.29 -1.50
C GLY A 100 6.99 10.28 -0.54
N PRO A 101 6.20 11.02 0.25
CA PRO A 101 6.73 11.90 1.28
C PRO A 101 7.37 11.10 2.41
N ALA A 102 8.37 11.69 3.06
CA ALA A 102 8.98 11.19 4.28
C ALA A 102 9.17 12.35 5.26
N GLU A 103 8.58 12.23 6.43
CA GLU A 103 8.63 13.26 7.47
C GLU A 103 9.15 12.66 8.78
N PHE A 104 9.94 13.43 9.52
CA PHE A 104 10.36 13.05 10.87
C PHE A 104 9.16 13.08 11.81
N SER A 105 8.93 11.96 12.52
CA SER A 105 7.91 11.89 13.55
C SER A 105 8.48 12.25 14.92
N PHE A 106 9.66 11.72 15.25
CA PHE A 106 10.41 12.01 16.47
C PHE A 106 11.84 11.45 16.36
N ASP A 107 12.73 11.97 17.19
CA ASP A 107 14.04 11.39 17.48
C ASP A 107 13.99 10.68 18.84
N GLY A 108 14.69 9.56 18.96
CA GLY A 108 14.68 8.78 20.19
C GLY A 108 15.97 8.00 20.40
N GLU A 109 16.28 7.68 21.65
CA GLU A 109 17.40 6.82 22.02
C GLU A 109 16.84 5.43 22.40
N TRP A 110 17.34 4.38 21.73
CA TRP A 110 16.98 3.01 22.07
C TRP A 110 17.85 2.54 23.23
N LEU A 111 17.27 2.37 24.41
CA LEU A 111 17.93 1.77 25.56
C LEU A 111 17.72 0.26 25.53
N ARG A 112 18.75 -0.48 25.16
CA ARG A 112 18.73 -1.95 25.22
C ARG A 112 19.25 -2.39 26.58
N GLU A 113 18.40 -2.97 27.40
CA GLU A 113 18.84 -3.76 28.56
C GLU A 113 19.43 -5.08 28.03
N VAL A 114 20.73 -5.29 28.27
CA VAL A 114 21.38 -6.60 28.01
C VAL A 114 21.31 -7.37 29.31
N GLU A 115 20.53 -8.43 29.35
CA GLU A 115 20.66 -9.44 30.37
C GLU A 115 22.06 -10.04 30.22
N ASP A 116 22.87 -10.04 31.26
CA ASP A 116 24.22 -10.59 31.39
C ASP A 116 25.40 -9.61 31.50
N GLY A 117 25.22 -8.42 32.07
CA GLY A 117 26.33 -7.62 32.62
C GLY A 117 27.26 -6.97 31.59
N GLU A 118 26.94 -6.98 30.32
CA GLU A 118 27.62 -6.19 29.30
C GLU A 118 26.86 -4.88 29.04
N GLY A 119 27.57 -3.78 29.18
CA GLY A 119 27.01 -2.44 29.21
C GLY A 119 26.19 -2.02 28.00
N VAL A 120 25.36 -1.00 28.20
CA VAL A 120 24.53 -0.34 27.17
C VAL A 120 25.38 0.05 25.96
N THR A 121 25.14 -0.55 24.80
CA THR A 121 25.75 -0.15 23.52
C THR A 121 24.87 0.93 22.91
N ARG A 122 25.41 2.13 22.70
CA ARG A 122 24.78 3.18 21.91
C ARG A 122 24.96 2.82 20.43
N ALA A 123 23.88 2.84 19.65
CA ALA A 123 23.97 2.85 18.19
C ALA A 123 24.19 4.30 17.75
N GLU A 124 25.29 4.55 17.05
CA GLU A 124 25.58 5.83 16.36
C GLU A 124 24.83 5.88 15.02
#